data_b4c3aba29aa5114d43c6245c01c1fe93
#
_entry.id   b4c3aba29aa5114d43c6245c01c1fe93
#
_cell.length_a   1.000
_cell.length_b   1.000
_cell.length_c   1.000
_cell.angle_alpha   90.00
_cell.angle_beta   90.00
_cell.angle_gamma   90.00
#
_symmetry.space_group_name_H-M   'P 1'
#
loop_
_entity.id
_entity.type
_entity.pdbx_description
1 polymer ?
#
loop_
_entity_poly.entity_id
_entity_poly.type
_entity_poly.pdbx_seq_one_letter_code
_entity_poly.pdbx_strand_id
1 'polypeptide(L)'
;MNTVNPVDRKRLTSWYSLYMSKADRMKVSTSIEDYLKAIWLIAKDASASTNALAEQLNVAAPSVSSMLGKLQDLGFVEHEPYHGVRLTPSGSRRALRLLRGHRLIETFLLEHLGYTWAEVHEEAERLEHAVSERFTERLADLLGHPTHDPHGDPIPGPAGDFPNTPNTPLAELEVGQILEV
;
A
#
# COMPACT_ATOMS: atom_id res chain seq x y z
N MET A 1 24.03 -11.30 -25.18
CA MET A 1 22.64 -11.78 -25.38
C MET A 1 22.25 -12.54 -24.12
N ASN A 2 21.63 -11.87 -23.16
CA ASN A 2 21.14 -12.50 -21.93
C ASN A 2 19.72 -13.00 -22.18
N THR A 3 19.56 -14.31 -22.28
CA THR A 3 18.27 -14.98 -22.33
C THR A 3 17.64 -14.89 -20.93
N VAL A 4 16.69 -13.98 -20.75
CA VAL A 4 15.83 -13.92 -19.57
C VAL A 4 15.03 -15.22 -19.53
N ASN A 5 15.26 -16.03 -18.49
CA ASN A 5 14.55 -17.28 -18.24
C ASN A 5 13.03 -17.02 -18.16
N PRO A 6 12.19 -17.67 -18.97
CA PRO A 6 10.75 -17.45 -18.88
C PRO A 6 10.25 -18.03 -17.56
N VAL A 7 9.93 -17.16 -16.62
CA VAL A 7 9.25 -17.52 -15.38
C VAL A 7 7.99 -18.30 -15.72
N ASP A 8 7.84 -19.49 -15.16
CA ASP A 8 6.74 -20.40 -15.43
C ASP A 8 5.39 -19.77 -15.06
N ARG A 9 4.74 -19.20 -16.08
CA ARG A 9 3.47 -18.46 -15.98
C ARG A 9 2.34 -19.28 -15.34
N LYS A 10 2.38 -20.59 -15.41
CA LYS A 10 1.35 -21.48 -14.86
C LYS A 10 1.47 -21.64 -13.35
N ARG A 11 2.67 -21.55 -12.79
CA ARG A 11 2.87 -21.62 -11.34
C ARG A 11 2.38 -20.37 -10.61
N LEU A 12 2.67 -19.19 -11.13
CA LEU A 12 2.27 -17.93 -10.50
C LEU A 12 0.74 -17.73 -10.46
N THR A 13 0.02 -18.09 -11.52
CA THR A 13 -1.44 -17.99 -11.56
C THR A 13 -2.15 -19.00 -10.65
N SER A 14 -1.55 -20.16 -10.41
CA SER A 14 -2.12 -21.20 -9.55
C SER A 14 -2.07 -20.83 -8.05
N TRP A 15 -0.97 -20.26 -7.59
CA TRP A 15 -0.79 -19.84 -6.20
C TRP A 15 -1.72 -18.66 -5.84
N TYR A 16 -1.86 -17.69 -6.74
CA TYR A 16 -2.68 -16.51 -6.55
C TYR A 16 -4.17 -16.85 -6.41
N SER A 17 -4.66 -17.80 -7.20
CA SER A 17 -6.08 -18.20 -7.20
C SER A 17 -6.51 -19.00 -5.96
N LEU A 18 -5.59 -19.71 -5.32
CA LEU A 18 -5.89 -20.57 -4.17
C LEU A 18 -5.95 -19.81 -2.83
N TYR A 19 -5.29 -18.66 -2.71
CA TYR A 19 -5.22 -17.90 -1.47
C TYR A 19 -6.10 -16.65 -1.42
N MET A 20 -6.70 -16.26 -2.56
CA MET A 20 -7.56 -15.06 -2.62
C MET A 20 -8.99 -15.37 -2.18
N SER A 21 -9.43 -14.72 -1.11
CA SER A 21 -10.83 -14.77 -0.66
C SER A 21 -11.79 -14.15 -1.71
N LYS A 22 -13.10 -14.38 -1.55
CA LYS A 22 -14.10 -13.71 -2.39
C LYS A 22 -14.00 -12.17 -2.27
N ALA A 23 -13.68 -11.67 -1.08
CA ALA A 23 -13.47 -10.24 -0.82
C ALA A 23 -12.28 -9.68 -1.58
N ASP A 24 -11.16 -10.40 -1.67
CA ASP A 24 -9.97 -9.95 -2.39
C ASP A 24 -10.20 -9.80 -3.90
N ARG A 25 -11.11 -10.59 -4.48
CA ARG A 25 -11.46 -10.56 -5.92
C ARG A 25 -12.56 -9.58 -6.27
N MET A 26 -13.21 -9.00 -5.28
CA MET A 26 -14.31 -8.06 -5.49
C MET A 26 -13.80 -6.73 -6.03
N LYS A 27 -14.39 -6.24 -7.13
CA LYS A 27 -14.13 -4.88 -7.60
C LYS A 27 -14.79 -3.90 -6.64
N VAL A 28 -14.00 -3.02 -6.06
CA VAL A 28 -14.45 -1.97 -5.14
C VAL A 28 -14.26 -0.59 -5.77
N SER A 29 -14.89 0.43 -5.19
CA SER A 29 -14.69 1.82 -5.63
C SER A 29 -13.38 2.39 -5.09
N THR A 30 -12.83 3.39 -5.77
CA THR A 30 -11.66 4.16 -5.33
C THR A 30 -11.81 4.62 -3.89
N SER A 31 -12.94 5.20 -3.51
CA SER A 31 -13.19 5.63 -2.12
C SER A 31 -13.04 4.51 -1.09
N ILE A 32 -13.37 3.27 -1.40
CA ILE A 32 -13.12 2.13 -0.49
C ILE A 32 -11.62 1.89 -0.35
N GLU A 33 -10.89 1.95 -1.43
CA GLU A 33 -9.43 1.76 -1.45
C GLU A 33 -8.72 2.87 -0.68
N ASP A 34 -9.12 4.13 -0.86
CA ASP A 34 -8.60 5.29 -0.11
C ASP A 34 -8.79 5.12 1.39
N TYR A 35 -9.98 4.69 1.81
CA TYR A 35 -10.25 4.44 3.22
C TYR A 35 -9.39 3.30 3.78
N LEU A 36 -9.20 2.20 3.04
CA LEU A 36 -8.36 1.10 3.48
C LEU A 36 -6.89 1.53 3.60
N LYS A 37 -6.38 2.31 2.63
CA LYS A 37 -5.03 2.90 2.67
C LYS A 37 -4.88 3.83 3.88
N ALA A 38 -5.83 4.74 4.10
CA ALA A 38 -5.81 5.67 5.23
C ALA A 38 -5.86 4.94 6.59
N ILE A 39 -6.73 3.92 6.74
CA ILE A 39 -6.78 3.12 7.97
C ILE A 39 -5.43 2.45 8.22
N TRP A 40 -4.81 1.86 7.19
CA TRP A 40 -3.53 1.21 7.32
C TRP A 40 -2.42 2.18 7.77
N LEU A 41 -2.34 3.36 7.13
CA LEU A 41 -1.34 4.39 7.45
C LEU A 41 -1.48 4.95 8.87
N ILE A 42 -2.72 5.12 9.36
CA ILE A 42 -3.00 5.69 10.68
C ILE A 42 -2.89 4.64 11.79
N ALA A 43 -3.46 3.46 11.57
CA ALA A 43 -3.57 2.46 12.62
C ALA A 43 -2.21 1.85 12.99
N LYS A 44 -1.32 1.65 12.01
CA LYS A 44 -0.08 0.87 12.20
C LYS A 44 -0.41 -0.45 12.93
N ASP A 45 -0.05 -0.56 14.21
CA ASP A 45 -0.32 -1.74 15.05
C ASP A 45 -1.50 -1.54 16.03
N ALA A 46 -2.22 -0.41 15.95
CA ALA A 46 -3.32 -0.06 16.84
C ALA A 46 -4.67 0.00 16.11
N SER A 47 -5.46 1.02 16.38
CA SER A 47 -6.72 1.32 15.69
C SER A 47 -6.75 2.77 15.21
N ALA A 48 -7.40 3.03 14.08
CA ALA A 48 -7.62 4.38 13.59
C ALA A 48 -8.91 4.95 14.16
N SER A 49 -8.88 6.20 14.61
CA SER A 49 -10.09 6.89 15.06
C SER A 49 -10.87 7.50 13.89
N THR A 50 -12.19 7.62 14.04
CA THR A 50 -13.05 8.29 13.05
C THR A 50 -12.59 9.73 12.75
N ASN A 51 -12.12 10.46 13.77
CA ASN A 51 -11.67 11.83 13.59
C ASN A 51 -10.34 11.90 12.81
N ALA A 52 -9.39 11.01 13.11
CA ALA A 52 -8.13 10.95 12.35
C ALA A 52 -8.37 10.60 10.87
N LEU A 53 -9.32 9.68 10.61
CA LEU A 53 -9.72 9.35 9.24
C LEU A 53 -10.42 10.52 8.54
N ALA A 54 -11.27 11.25 9.25
CA ALA A 54 -11.96 12.42 8.71
C ALA A 54 -10.96 13.54 8.31
N GLU A 55 -9.95 13.76 9.13
CA GLU A 55 -8.87 14.71 8.87
C GLU A 55 -8.00 14.23 7.69
N GLN A 56 -7.51 12.99 7.71
CA GLN A 56 -6.65 12.43 6.67
C GLN A 56 -7.31 12.45 5.28
N LEU A 57 -8.61 12.11 5.22
CA LEU A 57 -9.36 12.01 3.97
C LEU A 57 -10.07 13.31 3.59
N ASN A 58 -9.96 14.35 4.41
CA ASN A 58 -10.65 15.64 4.25
C ASN A 58 -12.15 15.48 4.01
N VAL A 59 -12.82 14.68 4.85
CA VAL A 59 -14.27 14.43 4.81
C VAL A 59 -14.92 14.62 6.17
N ALA A 60 -16.23 14.77 6.20
CA ALA A 60 -16.98 14.93 7.46
C ALA A 60 -17.02 13.59 8.24
N ALA A 61 -16.92 13.65 9.57
CA ALA A 61 -16.95 12.48 10.44
C ALA A 61 -18.21 11.57 10.26
N PRO A 62 -19.42 12.10 9.99
CA PRO A 62 -20.57 11.24 9.65
C PRO A 62 -20.38 10.42 8.37
N SER A 63 -19.67 10.97 7.38
CA SER A 63 -19.34 10.25 6.14
C SER A 63 -18.38 9.09 6.42
N VAL A 64 -17.39 9.32 7.30
CA VAL A 64 -16.49 8.26 7.77
C VAL A 64 -17.28 7.15 8.44
N SER A 65 -18.15 7.47 9.40
CA SER A 65 -18.95 6.47 10.12
C SER A 65 -19.82 5.63 9.16
N SER A 66 -20.42 6.26 8.16
CA SER A 66 -21.20 5.57 7.13
C SER A 66 -20.33 4.62 6.31
N MET A 67 -19.13 5.07 5.90
CA MET A 67 -18.21 4.24 5.13
C MET A 67 -17.64 3.09 5.96
N LEU A 68 -17.33 3.29 7.24
CA LEU A 68 -16.87 2.22 8.12
C LEU A 68 -17.91 1.11 8.27
N GLY A 69 -19.20 1.44 8.37
CA GLY A 69 -20.29 0.45 8.32
C GLY A 69 -20.24 -0.37 7.04
N LYS A 70 -20.13 0.28 5.88
CA LYS A 70 -20.01 -0.39 4.59
C LYS A 70 -18.78 -1.28 4.49
N LEU A 71 -17.62 -0.83 4.98
CA LEU A 71 -16.37 -1.60 4.98
C LEU A 71 -16.47 -2.83 5.89
N GLN A 72 -17.18 -2.73 7.00
CA GLN A 72 -17.47 -3.83 7.90
C GLN A 72 -18.38 -4.86 7.26
N ASP A 73 -19.44 -4.43 6.60
CA ASP A 73 -20.35 -5.32 5.85
C ASP A 73 -19.62 -6.07 4.72
N LEU A 74 -18.61 -5.44 4.12
CA LEU A 74 -17.75 -6.04 3.11
C LEU A 74 -16.64 -6.94 3.70
N GLY A 75 -16.48 -6.97 5.01
CA GLY A 75 -15.49 -7.78 5.72
C GLY A 75 -14.07 -7.26 5.62
N PHE A 76 -13.87 -5.96 5.34
CA PHE A 76 -12.54 -5.35 5.26
C PHE A 76 -12.04 -4.75 6.56
N VAL A 77 -12.96 -4.42 7.47
CA VAL A 77 -12.62 -3.83 8.76
C VAL A 77 -13.40 -4.46 9.90
N GLU A 78 -12.85 -4.35 11.10
CA GLU A 78 -13.51 -4.53 12.38
C GLU A 78 -13.64 -3.16 13.02
N HIS A 79 -14.87 -2.71 13.24
CA HIS A 79 -15.15 -1.40 13.81
C HIS A 79 -15.92 -1.57 15.12
N GLU A 80 -15.32 -1.10 16.21
CA GLU A 80 -15.96 -1.07 17.52
C GLU A 80 -16.22 0.40 17.90
N PRO A 81 -17.47 0.73 18.26
CA PRO A 81 -17.80 2.09 18.71
C PRO A 81 -16.90 2.52 19.87
N TYR A 82 -16.33 3.70 19.77
CA TYR A 82 -15.37 4.31 20.73
C TYR A 82 -13.98 3.68 20.80
N HIS A 83 -13.75 2.51 20.19
CA HIS A 83 -12.44 1.84 20.17
C HIS A 83 -11.70 1.98 18.84
N GLY A 84 -12.35 2.59 17.84
CA GLY A 84 -11.78 2.83 16.53
C GLY A 84 -12.00 1.68 15.56
N VAL A 85 -11.22 1.67 14.47
CA VAL A 85 -11.32 0.71 13.37
C VAL A 85 -9.99 0.05 13.12
N ARG A 86 -10.03 -1.25 12.82
CA ARG A 86 -8.86 -2.07 12.41
C ARG A 86 -9.16 -2.76 11.09
N LEU A 87 -8.12 -2.98 10.29
CA LEU A 87 -8.25 -3.77 9.07
C LEU A 87 -8.31 -5.27 9.42
N THR A 88 -9.17 -5.98 8.72
CA THR A 88 -9.09 -7.44 8.66
C THR A 88 -7.89 -7.87 7.79
N PRO A 89 -7.49 -9.14 7.80
CA PRO A 89 -6.46 -9.63 6.87
C PRO A 89 -6.79 -9.34 5.40
N SER A 90 -8.08 -9.34 5.02
CA SER A 90 -8.54 -8.99 3.67
C SER A 90 -8.40 -7.51 3.38
N GLY A 91 -8.76 -6.66 4.34
CA GLY A 91 -8.58 -5.21 4.25
C GLY A 91 -7.11 -4.82 4.15
N SER A 92 -6.25 -5.43 5.01
CA SER A 92 -4.81 -5.18 5.01
C SER A 92 -4.16 -5.54 3.68
N ARG A 93 -4.45 -6.72 3.13
CA ARG A 93 -3.91 -7.11 1.81
C ARG A 93 -4.29 -6.11 0.72
N ARG A 94 -5.51 -5.60 0.75
CA ARG A 94 -5.97 -4.63 -0.24
C ARG A 94 -5.30 -3.27 -0.08
N ALA A 95 -5.18 -2.78 1.14
CA ALA A 95 -4.46 -1.55 1.46
C ALA A 95 -2.98 -1.63 1.01
N LEU A 96 -2.31 -2.74 1.33
CA LEU A 96 -0.90 -2.94 0.99
C LEU A 96 -0.65 -3.07 -0.52
N ARG A 97 -1.57 -3.65 -1.28
CA ARG A 97 -1.49 -3.66 -2.75
C ARG A 97 -1.57 -2.26 -3.34
N LEU A 98 -2.50 -1.45 -2.85
CA LEU A 98 -2.64 -0.08 -3.30
C LEU A 98 -1.37 0.72 -2.97
N LEU A 99 -0.89 0.61 -1.73
CA LEU A 99 0.32 1.27 -1.26
C LEU A 99 1.56 0.86 -2.07
N ARG A 100 1.69 -0.45 -2.40
CA ARG A 100 2.75 -0.94 -3.29
C ARG A 100 2.67 -0.28 -4.67
N GLY A 101 1.47 -0.23 -5.25
CA GLY A 101 1.25 0.43 -6.55
C GLY A 101 1.64 1.89 -6.50
N HIS A 102 1.17 2.61 -5.50
CA HIS A 102 1.48 4.01 -5.26
C HIS A 102 2.99 4.28 -5.25
N ARG A 103 3.74 3.60 -4.37
CA ARG A 103 5.18 3.80 -4.18
C ARG A 103 6.01 3.42 -5.40
N LEU A 104 5.62 2.37 -6.11
CA LEU A 104 6.27 2.01 -7.38
C LEU A 104 5.99 3.04 -8.48
N ILE A 105 4.79 3.61 -8.53
CA ILE A 105 4.46 4.68 -9.48
C ILE A 105 5.28 5.93 -9.15
N GLU A 106 5.36 6.37 -7.89
CA GLU A 106 6.19 7.51 -7.47
C GLU A 106 7.64 7.32 -7.91
N THR A 107 8.22 6.14 -7.65
CA THR A 107 9.58 5.80 -8.07
C THR A 107 9.75 5.91 -9.59
N PHE A 108 8.82 5.36 -10.35
CA PHE A 108 8.85 5.42 -11.81
C PHE A 108 8.72 6.84 -12.37
N LEU A 109 7.82 7.63 -11.82
CA LEU A 109 7.60 9.01 -12.22
C LEU A 109 8.87 9.85 -12.01
N LEU A 110 9.53 9.70 -10.86
CA LEU A 110 10.75 10.42 -10.54
C LEU A 110 11.93 9.96 -11.42
N GLU A 111 12.21 8.65 -11.47
CA GLU A 111 13.41 8.12 -12.11
C GLU A 111 13.36 8.12 -13.62
N HIS A 112 12.16 7.96 -14.23
CA HIS A 112 12.04 7.72 -15.66
C HIS A 112 11.27 8.80 -16.43
N LEU A 113 10.39 9.54 -15.77
CA LEU A 113 9.56 10.55 -16.43
C LEU A 113 9.92 11.99 -16.06
N GLY A 114 10.90 12.20 -15.17
CA GLY A 114 11.40 13.53 -14.83
C GLY A 114 10.45 14.36 -13.96
N TYR A 115 9.50 13.72 -13.29
CA TYR A 115 8.68 14.39 -12.28
C TYR A 115 9.54 14.82 -11.09
N THR A 116 9.14 15.91 -10.46
CA THR A 116 9.80 16.39 -9.24
C THR A 116 9.21 15.70 -7.99
N TRP A 117 9.92 15.76 -6.89
CA TRP A 117 9.48 15.29 -5.57
C TRP A 117 8.12 15.86 -5.14
N ALA A 118 7.84 17.09 -5.52
CA ALA A 118 6.57 17.75 -5.19
C ALA A 118 5.39 17.26 -6.04
N GLU A 119 5.65 16.69 -7.19
CA GLU A 119 4.63 16.29 -8.18
C GLU A 119 4.26 14.80 -8.11
N VAL A 120 5.23 13.95 -7.73
CA VAL A 120 5.06 12.48 -7.83
C VAL A 120 3.90 11.97 -7.01
N HIS A 121 3.68 12.49 -5.81
CA HIS A 121 2.62 12.03 -4.91
C HIS A 121 1.22 12.26 -5.49
N GLU A 122 0.93 13.48 -5.94
CA GLU A 122 -0.38 13.81 -6.51
C GLU A 122 -0.66 13.01 -7.79
N GLU A 123 0.35 12.77 -8.63
CA GLU A 123 0.18 11.99 -9.84
C GLU A 123 0.03 10.50 -9.53
N ALA A 124 0.76 9.95 -8.56
CA ALA A 124 0.59 8.58 -8.10
C ALA A 124 -0.81 8.30 -7.53
N GLU A 125 -1.37 9.24 -6.74
CA GLU A 125 -2.75 9.18 -6.24
C GLU A 125 -3.77 9.06 -7.37
N ARG A 126 -3.56 9.74 -8.49
CA ARG A 126 -4.46 9.66 -9.66
C ARG A 126 -4.36 8.33 -10.40
N LEU A 127 -3.16 7.73 -10.42
CA LEU A 127 -2.86 6.54 -11.23
C LEU A 127 -3.11 5.24 -10.47
N GLU A 128 -2.90 5.18 -9.15
CA GLU A 128 -2.88 3.96 -8.36
C GLU A 128 -4.15 3.12 -8.48
N HIS A 129 -5.32 3.76 -8.63
CA HIS A 129 -6.60 3.09 -8.80
C HIS A 129 -6.88 2.59 -10.23
N ALA A 130 -6.14 3.10 -11.20
CA ALA A 130 -6.33 2.77 -12.62
C ALA A 130 -5.44 1.61 -13.08
N VAL A 131 -4.36 1.31 -12.36
CA VAL A 131 -3.41 0.29 -12.75
C VAL A 131 -3.84 -1.11 -12.28
N SER A 132 -3.49 -2.12 -13.06
CA SER A 132 -3.72 -3.51 -12.68
C SER A 132 -2.54 -4.08 -11.88
N GLU A 133 -2.77 -5.12 -11.08
CA GLU A 133 -1.69 -5.85 -10.40
C GLU A 133 -0.59 -6.30 -11.37
N ARG A 134 -0.98 -6.74 -12.57
CA ARG A 134 -0.01 -7.11 -13.61
C ARG A 134 0.86 -5.93 -14.04
N PHE A 135 0.30 -4.74 -14.12
CA PHE A 135 1.05 -3.53 -14.41
C PHE A 135 2.02 -3.22 -13.27
N THR A 136 1.56 -3.27 -12.03
CA THR A 136 2.37 -3.03 -10.83
C THR A 136 3.56 -3.99 -10.75
N GLU A 137 3.36 -5.29 -11.03
CA GLU A 137 4.47 -6.26 -11.05
C GLU A 137 5.45 -6.01 -12.20
N ARG A 138 4.97 -5.62 -13.39
CA ARG A 138 5.85 -5.23 -14.50
C ARG A 138 6.63 -3.95 -14.22
N LEU A 139 6.02 -3.05 -13.48
CA LEU A 139 6.68 -1.84 -13.03
C LEU A 139 7.79 -2.16 -12.03
N ALA A 140 7.53 -3.04 -11.06
CA ALA A 140 8.55 -3.53 -10.14
C ALA A 140 9.71 -4.24 -10.87
N ASP A 141 9.40 -5.11 -11.86
CA ASP A 141 10.41 -5.74 -12.71
C ASP A 141 11.30 -4.69 -13.42
N LEU A 142 10.68 -3.64 -13.97
CA LEU A 142 11.36 -2.56 -14.69
C LEU A 142 12.31 -1.77 -13.78
N LEU A 143 11.85 -1.47 -12.57
CA LEU A 143 12.58 -0.70 -11.55
C LEU A 143 13.63 -1.54 -10.80
N GLY A 144 13.76 -2.84 -11.08
CA GLY A 144 14.71 -3.73 -10.40
C GLY A 144 14.31 -4.09 -8.98
N HIS A 145 13.01 -4.11 -8.68
CA HIS A 145 12.43 -4.43 -7.37
C HIS A 145 12.94 -3.52 -6.23
N PRO A 146 12.70 -2.21 -6.31
CA PRO A 146 13.11 -1.30 -5.26
C PRO A 146 12.45 -1.67 -3.93
N THR A 147 13.19 -1.50 -2.84
CA THR A 147 12.71 -1.78 -1.48
C THR A 147 12.12 -0.56 -0.80
N HIS A 148 12.45 0.63 -1.29
CA HIS A 148 11.98 1.92 -0.79
C HIS A 148 11.58 2.81 -1.96
N ASP A 149 10.62 3.69 -1.71
CA ASP A 149 10.23 4.73 -2.64
C ASP A 149 11.20 5.93 -2.57
N PRO A 150 11.02 6.97 -3.41
CA PRO A 150 11.89 8.14 -3.38
C PRO A 150 11.92 8.88 -2.03
N HIS A 151 10.89 8.76 -1.19
CA HIS A 151 10.81 9.39 0.12
C HIS A 151 11.49 8.57 1.23
N GLY A 152 11.96 7.36 0.90
CA GLY A 152 12.55 6.42 1.85
C GLY A 152 11.52 5.52 2.54
N ASP A 153 10.27 5.55 2.13
CA ASP A 153 9.23 4.70 2.66
C ASP A 153 9.32 3.27 2.09
N PRO A 154 9.23 2.22 2.92
CA PRO A 154 9.41 0.85 2.47
C PRO A 154 8.29 0.38 1.54
N ILE A 155 8.62 -0.12 0.36
CA ILE A 155 7.67 -0.66 -0.61
C ILE A 155 7.23 -2.06 -0.18
N PRO A 156 5.92 -2.31 0.06
CA PRO A 156 5.43 -3.63 0.38
C PRO A 156 5.73 -4.64 -0.74
N GLY A 157 6.14 -5.85 -0.39
CA GLY A 157 6.26 -6.96 -1.33
C GLY A 157 4.90 -7.41 -1.90
N PRO A 158 4.89 -8.31 -2.90
CA PRO A 158 3.65 -8.82 -3.51
C PRO A 158 2.72 -9.53 -2.52
N ALA A 159 3.28 -10.13 -1.47
CA ALA A 159 2.53 -10.78 -0.39
C ALA A 159 2.09 -9.81 0.72
N GLY A 160 2.50 -8.55 0.66
CA GLY A 160 2.26 -7.55 1.70
C GLY A 160 3.31 -7.56 2.82
N ASP A 161 4.39 -8.27 2.62
CA ASP A 161 5.56 -8.25 3.50
C ASP A 161 6.39 -6.97 3.27
N PHE A 162 7.09 -6.53 4.30
CA PHE A 162 8.01 -5.40 4.19
C PHE A 162 9.45 -5.87 4.14
N PRO A 163 10.33 -5.12 3.44
CA PRO A 163 11.75 -5.40 3.46
C PRO A 163 12.25 -5.37 4.90
N ASN A 164 13.03 -6.39 5.26
CA ASN A 164 13.62 -6.50 6.58
C ASN A 164 14.85 -5.57 6.66
N THR A 165 14.60 -4.27 6.65
CA THR A 165 15.65 -3.27 6.90
C THR A 165 15.75 -3.06 8.40
N PRO A 166 16.90 -3.23 9.02
CA PRO A 166 17.09 -2.87 10.40
C PRO A 166 16.96 -1.34 10.52
N ASN A 167 15.77 -0.89 10.90
CA ASN A 167 15.56 0.51 11.27
C ASN A 167 16.17 0.72 12.64
N THR A 168 17.41 1.20 12.68
CA THR A 168 17.98 1.74 13.91
C THR A 168 17.53 3.20 14.01
N PRO A 169 16.70 3.56 15.00
CA PRO A 169 16.31 4.95 15.19
C PRO A 169 17.53 5.84 15.31
N LEU A 170 17.49 7.03 14.71
CA LEU A 170 18.60 7.98 14.76
C LEU A 170 19.07 8.27 16.20
N ALA A 171 18.14 8.20 17.15
CA ALA A 171 18.39 8.38 18.58
C ALA A 171 19.21 7.25 19.23
N GLU A 172 19.32 6.10 18.59
CA GLU A 172 20.07 4.93 19.07
C GLU A 172 21.46 4.81 18.43
N LEU A 173 21.82 5.76 17.55
CA LEU A 173 23.12 5.79 16.88
C LEU A 173 24.18 6.39 17.79
N GLU A 174 25.32 5.72 17.91
CA GLU A 174 26.49 6.27 18.59
C GLU A 174 27.21 7.30 17.70
N VAL A 175 27.76 8.34 18.34
CA VAL A 175 28.53 9.38 17.65
C VAL A 175 29.75 8.76 16.98
N GLY A 176 29.83 8.85 15.65
CA GLY A 176 30.91 8.29 14.84
C GLY A 176 30.54 7.02 14.05
N GLN A 177 29.30 6.54 14.17
CA GLN A 177 28.79 5.44 13.35
C GLN A 177 28.53 5.93 11.92
N ILE A 178 29.12 5.26 10.94
CA ILE A 178 28.87 5.54 9.51
C ILE A 178 27.67 4.71 9.08
N LEU A 179 26.63 5.37 8.59
CA LEU A 179 25.49 4.73 7.95
C LEU A 179 25.68 4.80 6.44
N GLU A 180 25.53 3.67 5.78
CA GLU A 180 25.25 3.66 4.33
C GLU A 180 23.75 3.95 4.14
N VAL A 181 23.48 5.04 3.41
CA VAL A 181 22.12 5.47 3.03
C VAL A 181 21.82 4.93 1.64
#